data_b35e1c4464b51be401a8d55417652e03
#
_entry.id   b35e1c4464b51be401a8d55417652e03
#
_cell.length_a   1.000
_cell.length_b   1.000
_cell.length_c   1.000
_cell.angle_alpha   90.00
_cell.angle_beta   90.00
_cell.angle_gamma   90.00
#
_symmetry.space_group_name_H-M   'P 1'
#
loop_
_entity.id
_entity.type
_entity.pdbx_description
1 polymer ?
#
loop_
_entity_poly.entity_id
_entity_poly.type
_entity_poly.pdbx_seq_one_letter_code
_entity_poly.pdbx_strand_id
1 'polypeptide(L)'
;MKEQLLAVIMGGLRANPTQASADLKALGVRSGALDELKRIDAQDVEAVAERIVMQLDVNYEKLARIDTPDELLPMYLQHGATNELIAELLGFSTRQIAAHRKSMGYTAQNGRPAALDAMSADNAGSAWQALAYLPKAARLLAVHGRMPMWALSSLYAALRNK
;
A
#
# COMPACT_ATOMS: atom_id res chain seq x y z
N MET A 1 13.48 -12.15 -8.38
CA MET A 1 12.35 -11.50 -7.70
C MET A 1 11.00 -12.10 -8.15
N LYS A 2 10.71 -12.23 -9.47
CA LYS A 2 9.47 -12.87 -9.98
C LYS A 2 9.31 -14.30 -9.51
N GLU A 3 10.36 -15.11 -9.58
CA GLU A 3 10.35 -16.51 -9.15
C GLU A 3 10.07 -16.70 -7.65
N GLN A 4 10.59 -15.80 -6.81
CA GLN A 4 10.32 -15.83 -5.38
C GLN A 4 8.88 -15.45 -5.06
N LEU A 5 8.33 -14.45 -5.76
CA LEU A 5 6.92 -14.05 -5.62
C LEU A 5 5.98 -15.18 -6.10
N LEU A 6 6.32 -15.81 -7.22
CA LEU A 6 5.59 -16.96 -7.75
C LEU A 6 5.59 -18.11 -6.73
N ALA A 7 6.75 -18.45 -6.15
CA ALA A 7 6.87 -19.50 -5.15
C ALA A 7 6.03 -19.22 -3.89
N VAL A 8 5.98 -17.96 -3.44
CA VAL A 8 5.15 -17.54 -2.29
C VAL A 8 3.65 -17.65 -2.62
N ILE A 9 3.23 -17.20 -3.80
CA ILE A 9 1.83 -17.30 -4.25
C ILE A 9 1.43 -18.77 -4.37
N MET A 10 2.23 -19.60 -5.01
CA MET A 10 1.96 -21.04 -5.18
C MET A 10 1.96 -21.78 -3.83
N GLY A 11 2.89 -21.46 -2.93
CA GLY A 11 2.94 -22.01 -1.59
C GLY A 11 1.69 -21.65 -0.77
N GLY A 12 1.27 -20.41 -0.83
CA GLY A 12 0.05 -19.92 -0.16
C GLY A 12 -1.22 -20.58 -0.71
N LEU A 13 -1.35 -20.68 -2.03
CA LEU A 13 -2.51 -21.31 -2.68
C LEU A 13 -2.62 -22.82 -2.38
N ARG A 14 -1.50 -23.52 -2.23
CA ARG A 14 -1.49 -24.93 -1.84
C ARG A 14 -1.80 -25.15 -0.36
N ALA A 15 -1.30 -24.26 0.51
CA ALA A 15 -1.45 -24.41 1.95
C ALA A 15 -2.83 -23.94 2.45
N ASN A 16 -3.33 -22.81 1.95
CA ASN A 16 -4.63 -22.26 2.36
C ASN A 16 -5.21 -21.37 1.23
N PRO A 17 -5.99 -21.95 0.30
CA PRO A 17 -6.50 -21.22 -0.86
C PRO A 17 -7.45 -20.09 -0.50
N THR A 18 -8.15 -20.17 0.61
CA THR A 18 -9.08 -19.12 1.08
C THR A 18 -8.32 -17.89 1.57
N GLN A 19 -7.29 -18.09 2.41
CA GLN A 19 -6.45 -17.01 2.91
C GLN A 19 -5.63 -16.38 1.78
N ALA A 20 -5.02 -17.20 0.93
CA ALA A 20 -4.25 -16.71 -0.21
C ALA A 20 -5.12 -15.90 -1.18
N SER A 21 -6.38 -16.28 -1.39
CA SER A 21 -7.34 -15.49 -2.20
C SER A 21 -7.65 -14.13 -1.55
N ALA A 22 -7.79 -14.08 -0.23
CA ALA A 22 -8.01 -12.83 0.50
C ALA A 22 -6.79 -11.90 0.40
N ASP A 23 -5.60 -12.45 0.55
CA ASP A 23 -4.33 -11.72 0.46
C ASP A 23 -4.09 -11.17 -0.95
N LEU A 24 -4.34 -11.98 -1.99
CA LEU A 24 -4.25 -11.56 -3.39
C LEU A 24 -5.27 -10.47 -3.73
N LYS A 25 -6.48 -10.55 -3.19
CA LYS A 25 -7.50 -9.51 -3.34
C LYS A 25 -7.07 -8.20 -2.66
N ALA A 26 -6.44 -8.28 -1.50
CA ALA A 26 -5.85 -7.14 -0.82
C ALA A 26 -4.70 -6.50 -1.62
N LEU A 27 -3.98 -7.29 -2.42
CA LEU A 27 -2.96 -6.83 -3.37
C LEU A 27 -3.53 -6.30 -4.69
N GLY A 28 -4.85 -6.19 -4.83
CA GLY A 28 -5.51 -5.61 -5.99
C GLY A 28 -5.77 -6.59 -7.16
N VAL A 29 -5.63 -7.91 -6.94
CA VAL A 29 -6.02 -8.92 -7.93
C VAL A 29 -7.54 -8.93 -8.08
N ARG A 30 -8.03 -8.85 -9.31
CA ARG A 30 -9.48 -8.77 -9.61
C ARG A 30 -10.19 -10.06 -9.20
N SER A 31 -11.41 -9.92 -8.68
CA SER A 31 -12.25 -11.06 -8.23
C SER A 31 -12.44 -12.14 -9.31
N GLY A 32 -12.55 -11.77 -10.58
CA GLY A 32 -12.65 -12.73 -11.68
C GLY A 32 -11.42 -13.65 -11.84
N ALA A 33 -10.22 -13.11 -11.64
CA ALA A 33 -8.99 -13.92 -11.65
C ALA A 33 -8.91 -14.85 -10.43
N LEU A 34 -9.48 -14.45 -9.29
CA LEU A 34 -9.57 -15.27 -8.09
C LEU A 34 -10.61 -16.38 -8.22
N ASP A 35 -11.69 -16.15 -8.96
CA ASP A 35 -12.71 -17.16 -9.23
C ASP A 35 -12.22 -18.20 -10.26
N GLU A 36 -11.38 -17.80 -11.20
CA GLU A 36 -10.61 -18.72 -12.05
C GLU A 36 -9.68 -19.59 -11.20
N LEU A 37 -8.93 -18.99 -10.24
CA LEU A 37 -8.06 -19.73 -9.31
C LEU A 37 -8.77 -20.84 -8.54
N LYS A 38 -10.03 -20.65 -8.16
CA LYS A 38 -10.83 -21.65 -7.44
C LYS A 38 -11.27 -22.83 -8.30
N ARG A 39 -11.23 -22.68 -9.63
CA ARG A 39 -11.69 -23.67 -10.60
C ARG A 39 -10.57 -24.47 -11.24
N ILE A 40 -9.31 -24.18 -10.90
CA ILE A 40 -8.16 -24.72 -11.60
C ILE A 40 -7.66 -25.99 -10.92
N ASP A 41 -7.49 -27.03 -11.73
CA ASP A 41 -6.76 -28.25 -11.37
C ASP A 41 -5.27 -27.94 -11.09
N ALA A 42 -4.64 -28.76 -10.25
CA ALA A 42 -3.29 -28.55 -9.77
C ALA A 42 -2.21 -28.38 -10.87
N GLN A 43 -2.52 -28.77 -12.11
CA GLN A 43 -1.62 -28.64 -13.26
C GLN A 43 -1.63 -27.24 -13.89
N ASP A 44 -2.71 -26.46 -13.70
CA ASP A 44 -2.84 -25.11 -14.28
C ASP A 44 -2.45 -23.98 -13.32
N VAL A 45 -2.07 -24.31 -12.09
CA VAL A 45 -1.68 -23.33 -11.05
C VAL A 45 -0.52 -22.46 -11.51
N GLU A 46 0.41 -23.02 -12.30
CA GLU A 46 1.59 -22.31 -12.79
C GLU A 46 1.22 -21.22 -13.80
N ALA A 47 0.36 -21.53 -14.78
CA ALA A 47 -0.11 -20.57 -15.77
C ALA A 47 -0.94 -19.42 -15.16
N VAL A 48 -1.68 -19.71 -14.09
CA VAL A 48 -2.48 -18.69 -13.40
C VAL A 48 -1.60 -17.86 -12.48
N ALA A 49 -0.62 -18.46 -11.81
CA ALA A 49 0.36 -17.73 -11.03
C ALA A 49 1.17 -16.77 -11.91
N GLU A 50 1.56 -17.17 -13.12
CA GLU A 50 2.20 -16.28 -14.11
C GLU A 50 1.29 -15.11 -14.51
N ARG A 51 0.00 -15.35 -14.77
CA ARG A 51 -0.97 -14.28 -15.08
C ARG A 51 -1.14 -13.30 -13.92
N ILE A 52 -1.18 -13.81 -12.69
CA ILE A 52 -1.24 -12.96 -11.48
C ILE A 52 0.02 -12.13 -11.34
N VAL A 53 1.20 -12.72 -11.55
CA VAL A 53 2.48 -12.00 -11.52
C VAL A 53 2.51 -10.93 -12.61
N MET A 54 2.03 -11.21 -13.83
CA MET A 54 1.90 -10.20 -14.88
C MET A 54 0.93 -9.08 -14.51
N GLN A 55 -0.21 -9.38 -13.89
CA GLN A 55 -1.14 -8.35 -13.42
C GLN A 55 -0.57 -7.53 -12.26
N LEU A 56 0.17 -8.16 -11.36
CA LEU A 56 0.90 -7.47 -10.31
C LEU A 56 2.01 -6.60 -10.90
N ASP A 57 2.77 -7.07 -11.88
CA ASP A 57 3.79 -6.30 -12.59
C ASP A 57 3.19 -5.05 -13.25
N VAL A 58 2.03 -5.17 -13.92
CA VAL A 58 1.33 -4.04 -14.54
C VAL A 58 0.81 -3.04 -13.50
N ASN A 59 0.32 -3.53 -12.37
CA ASN A 59 -0.08 -2.66 -11.25
C ASN A 59 1.15 -2.08 -10.54
N TYR A 60 2.23 -2.82 -10.48
CA TYR A 60 3.52 -2.38 -9.98
C TYR A 60 4.13 -1.28 -10.84
N GLU A 61 4.12 -1.42 -12.17
CA GLU A 61 4.57 -0.36 -13.08
C GLU A 61 3.70 0.90 -12.98
N LYS A 62 2.39 0.73 -12.72
CA LYS A 62 1.50 1.87 -12.46
C LYS A 62 1.81 2.52 -11.11
N LEU A 63 2.06 1.75 -10.06
CA LEU A 63 2.47 2.27 -8.75
C LEU A 63 3.88 2.86 -8.79
N ALA A 64 4.81 2.25 -9.55
CA ALA A 64 6.14 2.79 -9.76
C ALA A 64 6.15 4.04 -10.66
N ARG A 65 5.11 4.24 -11.47
CA ARG A 65 4.91 5.48 -12.27
C ARG A 65 4.25 6.61 -11.46
N ILE A 66 3.66 6.32 -10.30
CA ILE A 66 3.18 7.34 -9.33
C ILE A 66 4.35 7.83 -8.46
N ASP A 67 5.55 7.90 -9.02
CA ASP A 67 6.78 8.13 -8.24
C ASP A 67 7.29 9.56 -8.31
N THR A 68 6.54 10.49 -8.88
CA THR A 68 6.91 11.89 -8.70
C THR A 68 6.27 12.38 -7.38
N PRO A 69 7.03 13.08 -6.52
CA PRO A 69 6.50 13.70 -5.31
C PRO A 69 5.23 14.53 -5.57
N ASP A 70 5.14 15.16 -6.74
CA ASP A 70 3.99 15.97 -7.16
C ASP A 70 2.70 15.16 -7.33
N GLU A 71 2.78 13.92 -7.81
CA GLU A 71 1.62 13.03 -7.97
C GLU A 71 1.15 12.44 -6.63
N LEU A 72 2.08 12.21 -5.70
CA LEU A 72 1.77 11.69 -4.36
C LEU A 72 1.20 12.78 -3.45
N LEU A 73 1.57 14.04 -3.65
CA LEU A 73 1.19 15.14 -2.75
C LEU A 73 -0.33 15.29 -2.57
N PRO A 74 -1.18 15.26 -3.62
CA PRO A 74 -2.64 15.32 -3.46
C PRO A 74 -3.17 14.21 -2.56
N MET A 75 -2.68 12.98 -2.71
CA MET A 75 -3.09 11.82 -1.90
C MET A 75 -2.69 12.01 -0.43
N TYR A 76 -1.47 12.50 -0.19
CA TYR A 76 -1.00 12.81 1.16
C TYR A 76 -1.86 13.87 1.84
N LEU A 77 -2.20 14.94 1.12
CA LEU A 77 -3.07 16.01 1.62
C LEU A 77 -4.48 15.49 1.92
N GLN A 78 -5.04 14.69 1.05
CA GLN A 78 -6.39 14.11 1.20
C GLN A 78 -6.47 13.17 2.40
N HIS A 79 -5.42 12.41 2.67
CA HIS A 79 -5.42 11.37 3.70
C HIS A 79 -4.80 11.81 5.04
N GLY A 80 -4.79 13.11 5.31
CA GLY A 80 -4.45 13.65 6.62
C GLY A 80 -2.95 13.60 6.96
N ALA A 81 -2.08 13.81 5.99
CA ALA A 81 -0.66 13.99 6.25
C ALA A 81 -0.37 15.37 6.85
N THR A 82 0.51 15.41 7.86
CA THR A 82 1.05 16.67 8.39
C THR A 82 2.08 17.28 7.42
N ASN A 83 2.35 18.58 7.61
CA ASN A 83 3.37 19.26 6.80
C ASN A 83 4.76 18.64 7.00
N GLU A 84 5.07 18.23 8.24
CA GLU A 84 6.34 17.57 8.57
C GLU A 84 6.48 16.23 7.83
N LEU A 85 5.42 15.41 7.82
CA LEU A 85 5.41 14.14 7.12
C LEU A 85 5.61 14.34 5.61
N ILE A 86 4.92 15.31 5.01
CA ILE A 86 5.05 15.62 3.59
C ILE A 86 6.47 16.12 3.26
N ALA A 87 7.02 17.00 4.09
CA ALA A 87 8.37 17.51 3.94
C ALA A 87 9.41 16.38 4.05
N GLU A 88 9.25 15.47 5.00
CA GLU A 88 10.16 14.36 5.26
C GLU A 88 10.15 13.32 4.12
N LEU A 89 8.97 12.94 3.62
CA LEU A 89 8.85 11.84 2.65
C LEU A 89 8.82 12.30 1.19
N LEU A 90 8.31 13.49 0.90
CA LEU A 90 8.16 14.00 -0.45
C LEU A 90 9.11 15.18 -0.77
N GLY A 91 9.78 15.74 0.24
CA GLY A 91 10.77 16.81 0.06
C GLY A 91 10.21 18.20 -0.21
N PHE A 92 8.89 18.42 -0.05
CA PHE A 92 8.28 19.74 -0.23
C PHE A 92 8.58 20.66 0.94
N SER A 93 8.86 21.93 0.64
CA SER A 93 8.93 22.97 1.66
C SER A 93 7.55 23.30 2.22
N THR A 94 7.49 23.79 3.46
CA THR A 94 6.23 24.20 4.10
C THR A 94 5.45 25.24 3.27
N ARG A 95 6.17 26.12 2.55
CA ARG A 95 5.56 27.12 1.66
C ARG A 95 4.87 26.47 0.46
N GLN A 96 5.49 25.49 -0.16
CA GLN A 96 4.91 24.71 -1.28
C GLN A 96 3.68 23.93 -0.81
N ILE A 97 3.78 23.25 0.34
CA ILE A 97 2.66 22.48 0.92
C ILE A 97 1.47 23.42 1.20
N ALA A 98 1.72 24.59 1.78
CA ALA A 98 0.67 25.58 2.04
C ALA A 98 0.00 26.08 0.75
N ALA A 99 0.77 26.33 -0.31
CA ALA A 99 0.25 26.71 -1.60
C ALA A 99 -0.62 25.63 -2.21
N HIS A 100 -0.19 24.36 -2.18
CA HIS A 100 -0.96 23.22 -2.67
C HIS A 100 -2.25 23.00 -1.87
N ARG A 101 -2.20 23.11 -0.52
CA ARG A 101 -3.41 23.03 0.31
C ARG A 101 -4.43 24.10 -0.10
N LYS A 102 -3.98 25.34 -0.25
CA LYS A 102 -4.83 26.45 -0.66
C LYS A 102 -5.46 26.23 -2.02
N SER A 103 -4.68 25.78 -3.01
CA SER A 103 -5.19 25.52 -4.37
C SER A 103 -6.21 24.39 -4.43
N MET A 104 -6.07 23.39 -3.55
CA MET A 104 -6.93 22.20 -3.49
C MET A 104 -8.07 22.31 -2.48
N GLY A 105 -8.15 23.40 -1.71
CA GLY A 105 -9.16 23.59 -0.67
C GLY A 105 -8.98 22.72 0.57
N TYR A 106 -7.78 22.16 0.79
CA TYR A 106 -7.51 21.37 1.99
C TYR A 106 -7.06 22.26 3.16
N THR A 107 -7.64 22.01 4.34
CA THR A 107 -7.20 22.63 5.58
C THR A 107 -6.01 21.87 6.17
N ALA A 108 -5.10 22.59 6.84
CA ALA A 108 -4.03 21.94 7.58
C ALA A 108 -4.60 21.15 8.76
N GLN A 109 -4.20 19.91 8.91
CA GLN A 109 -4.45 19.18 10.15
C GLN A 109 -3.48 19.71 11.22
N ASN A 110 -4.05 20.38 12.21
CA ASN A 110 -3.30 20.88 13.35
C ASN A 110 -3.51 19.93 14.53
N GLY A 111 -2.46 19.61 15.24
CA GLY A 111 -2.51 18.79 16.43
C GLY A 111 -1.64 17.53 16.34
N ARG A 112 -1.56 16.84 17.48
CA ARG A 112 -0.83 15.57 17.58
C ARG A 112 -1.62 14.49 16.84
N PRO A 113 -0.98 13.66 15.98
CA PRO A 113 -1.64 12.53 15.37
C PRO A 113 -2.26 11.61 16.43
N ALA A 114 -3.47 11.09 16.15
CA ALA A 114 -4.10 10.12 17.02
C ALA A 114 -3.22 8.86 17.13
N ALA A 115 -3.06 8.35 18.35
CA ALA A 115 -2.32 7.12 18.57
C ALA A 115 -3.16 5.92 18.10
N LEU A 116 -2.53 4.98 17.40
CA LEU A 116 -3.15 3.71 17.07
C LEU A 116 -3.29 2.86 18.34
N ASP A 117 -4.37 2.06 18.43
CA ASP A 117 -4.44 0.98 19.40
C ASP A 117 -3.38 -0.11 19.10
N ALA A 118 -3.09 -0.98 20.07
CA ALA A 118 -2.02 -1.97 19.96
C ALA A 118 -2.21 -2.91 18.75
N MET A 119 -3.44 -3.39 18.51
CA MET A 119 -3.74 -4.29 17.40
C MET A 119 -3.57 -3.58 16.04
N SER A 120 -4.04 -2.35 15.92
CA SER A 120 -3.86 -1.54 14.72
C SER A 120 -2.39 -1.22 14.46
N ALA A 121 -1.60 -0.95 15.51
CA ALA A 121 -0.16 -0.71 15.39
C ALA A 121 0.62 -1.94 14.94
N ASP A 122 0.23 -3.14 15.39
CA ASP A 122 0.84 -4.41 14.97
C ASP A 122 0.46 -4.76 13.53
N ASN A 123 -0.80 -4.56 13.15
CA ASN A 123 -1.27 -4.75 11.78
C ASN A 123 -0.57 -3.77 10.81
N ALA A 124 -0.43 -2.51 11.19
CA ALA A 124 0.31 -1.52 10.41
C ALA A 124 1.79 -1.92 10.27
N GLY A 125 2.42 -2.39 11.36
CA GLY A 125 3.80 -2.88 11.36
C GLY A 125 4.00 -4.07 10.42
N SER A 126 3.10 -5.06 10.48
CA SER A 126 3.14 -6.25 9.61
C SER A 126 2.94 -5.85 8.14
N ALA A 127 1.97 -4.98 7.84
CA ALA A 127 1.76 -4.46 6.49
C ALA A 127 2.97 -3.66 6.00
N TRP A 128 3.57 -2.85 6.86
CA TRP A 128 4.78 -2.09 6.57
C TRP A 128 5.93 -3.00 6.18
N GLN A 129 6.20 -4.06 6.93
CA GLN A 129 7.27 -5.01 6.62
C GLN A 129 7.01 -5.78 5.33
N ALA A 130 5.78 -6.23 5.11
CA ALA A 130 5.40 -6.94 3.88
C ALA A 130 5.59 -6.09 2.60
N LEU A 131 5.55 -4.76 2.72
CA LEU A 131 5.70 -3.80 1.63
C LEU A 131 7.09 -3.15 1.59
N ALA A 132 8.11 -3.80 2.19
CA ALA A 132 9.47 -3.26 2.31
C ALA A 132 10.16 -2.96 0.96
N TYR A 133 9.66 -3.54 -0.12
CA TYR A 133 10.14 -3.33 -1.48
C TYR A 133 9.69 -1.99 -2.10
N LEU A 134 8.67 -1.33 -1.54
CA LEU A 134 8.19 -0.03 -2.01
C LEU A 134 9.02 1.12 -1.42
N PRO A 135 9.21 2.23 -2.15
CA PRO A 135 9.70 3.48 -1.58
C PRO A 135 8.85 3.92 -0.40
N LYS A 136 9.46 4.55 0.61
CA LYS A 136 8.77 4.88 1.88
C LYS A 136 7.45 5.63 1.69
N ALA A 137 7.41 6.58 0.74
CA ALA A 137 6.21 7.35 0.46
C ALA A 137 5.08 6.47 -0.11
N ALA A 138 5.34 5.72 -1.17
CA ALA A 138 4.37 4.79 -1.76
C ALA A 138 3.94 3.70 -0.76
N ARG A 139 4.87 3.21 0.02
CA ARG A 139 4.66 2.21 1.08
C ARG A 139 3.66 2.69 2.14
N LEU A 140 3.78 3.93 2.58
CA LEU A 140 2.86 4.50 3.57
C LEU A 140 1.43 4.62 3.01
N LEU A 141 1.27 5.04 1.75
CA LEU A 141 -0.03 5.06 1.08
C LEU A 141 -0.62 3.66 0.93
N ALA A 142 0.20 2.66 0.61
CA ALA A 142 -0.25 1.27 0.49
C ALA A 142 -0.70 0.69 1.84
N VAL A 143 -0.02 1.03 2.94
CA VAL A 143 -0.47 0.70 4.31
C VAL A 143 -1.79 1.41 4.62
N HIS A 144 -1.91 2.71 4.30
CA HIS A 144 -3.16 3.45 4.48
C HIS A 144 -4.32 2.81 3.70
N GLY A 145 -4.10 2.36 2.48
CA GLY A 145 -5.12 1.66 1.68
C GLY A 145 -5.70 0.41 2.37
N ARG A 146 -4.92 -0.25 3.25
CA ARG A 146 -5.38 -1.38 4.08
C ARG A 146 -6.06 -0.94 5.38
N MET A 147 -5.81 0.28 5.82
CA MET A 147 -6.28 0.83 7.09
C MET A 147 -6.84 2.26 6.91
N PRO A 148 -7.84 2.46 6.04
CA PRO A 148 -8.30 3.80 5.62
C PRO A 148 -8.95 4.63 6.73
N MET A 149 -9.29 4.00 7.86
CA MET A 149 -9.82 4.70 9.04
C MET A 149 -8.75 5.52 9.78
N TRP A 150 -7.47 5.28 9.54
CA TRP A 150 -6.37 5.97 10.18
C TRP A 150 -5.74 7.01 9.25
N ALA A 151 -5.54 8.22 9.73
CA ALA A 151 -4.82 9.25 8.98
C ALA A 151 -3.36 8.82 8.70
N LEU A 152 -2.78 9.25 7.59
CA LEU A 152 -1.38 8.95 7.24
C LEU A 152 -0.40 9.38 8.33
N SER A 153 -0.66 10.52 8.98
CA SER A 153 0.16 11.01 10.09
C SER A 153 0.15 10.07 11.29
N SER A 154 -1.01 9.46 11.60
CA SER A 154 -1.15 8.49 12.70
C SER A 154 -0.43 7.18 12.40
N LEU A 155 -0.59 6.66 11.17
CA LEU A 155 0.13 5.47 10.71
C LEU A 155 1.64 5.69 10.73
N TYR A 156 2.10 6.83 10.22
CA TYR A 156 3.53 7.15 10.19
C TYR A 156 4.13 7.29 11.59
N ALA A 157 3.41 7.93 12.50
CA ALA A 157 3.85 8.05 13.90
C ALA A 157 4.06 6.67 14.56
N ALA A 158 3.19 5.68 14.25
CA ALA A 158 3.32 4.31 14.75
C ALA A 158 4.44 3.51 14.06
N LEU A 159 4.80 3.85 12.82
CA LEU A 159 5.75 3.10 11.99
C LEU A 159 7.18 3.68 12.00
N ARG A 160 7.36 4.93 12.43
CA ARG A 160 8.63 5.66 12.35
C ARG A 160 9.80 4.97 13.03
N ASN A 161 9.53 4.15 14.05
CA ASN A 161 10.53 3.46 14.86
C ASN A 161 10.60 1.93 14.57
N LYS A 162 9.93 1.48 13.52
CA LYS A 162 9.93 0.07 13.06
C LYS A 162 10.66 -0.05 11.73
#